data_1c935ede8f774ccb892e5fdcce56e288
#
_entry.id   1c935ede8f774ccb892e5fdcce56e288
#
_cell.length_a   1.000
_cell.length_b   1.000
_cell.length_c   1.000
_cell.angle_alpha   90.00
_cell.angle_beta   90.00
_cell.angle_gamma   90.00
#
_symmetry.space_group_name_H-M   'P 1'
#
loop_
_entity.id
_entity.type
_entity.pdbx_description
1 polymer ?
#
loop_
_entity_poly.entity_id
_entity_poly.type
_entity_poly.pdbx_seq_one_letter_code
_entity_poly.pdbx_strand_id
1 'polypeptide(L)'
;ATKLGYSADWTEYASHRPADGTGDVYFHLDPLWSNANIDFVGIDNYMPLADWRDGFDHLDARAGVPSPYDPAYLTGNVAAGELFDWYYPTSADRDAQARAPIADTAYGEHWVFRLKDLRGWWANPHRHRPGGVRQAQATAWVPQGKPVRFIEVGCPAVDKGMNQPNVFVDPKSSESFLPYYSNGRRDL
;
A
#
# COMPACT_ATOMS: atom_id res chain seq x y z
N ALA A 1 -12.82 0.85 29.07
CA ALA A 1 -12.36 2.21 28.78
C ALA A 1 -12.42 2.43 27.27
N THR A 2 -12.74 3.66 26.85
CA THR A 2 -12.71 4.06 25.44
C THR A 2 -11.28 4.02 24.94
N LYS A 3 -11.07 3.55 23.71
CA LYS A 3 -9.78 3.53 23.04
C LYS A 3 -9.74 4.66 22.02
N LEU A 4 -8.62 5.38 21.96
CA LEU A 4 -8.38 6.47 21.03
C LEU A 4 -7.31 6.06 20.01
N GLY A 5 -7.58 6.27 18.74
CA GLY A 5 -6.64 6.11 17.66
C GLY A 5 -6.80 7.22 16.62
N TYR A 6 -5.79 7.42 15.80
CA TYR A 6 -5.86 8.22 14.60
C TYR A 6 -5.87 7.28 13.39
N SER A 7 -6.74 7.52 12.40
CA SER A 7 -6.75 6.77 11.15
C SER A 7 -6.05 7.59 10.07
N ALA A 8 -5.03 7.01 9.48
CA ALA A 8 -4.34 7.57 8.33
C ALA A 8 -4.69 6.76 7.07
N ASP A 9 -4.75 7.42 5.95
CA ASP A 9 -4.85 6.76 4.66
C ASP A 9 -3.67 5.80 4.45
N TRP A 10 -3.90 4.70 3.72
CA TRP A 10 -2.89 3.69 3.43
C TRP A 10 -1.67 4.25 2.69
N THR A 11 -1.78 5.40 2.03
CA THR A 11 -0.66 6.09 1.37
C THR A 11 0.12 6.99 2.33
N GLU A 12 -0.44 7.33 3.50
CA GLU A 12 0.13 8.30 4.44
C GLU A 12 0.74 7.66 5.69
N TYR A 13 0.19 6.54 6.15
CA TYR A 13 0.54 5.96 7.45
C TYR A 13 2.04 5.69 7.59
N ALA A 14 2.70 5.28 6.51
CA ALA A 14 4.07 4.77 6.56
C ALA A 14 5.10 5.89 6.66
N SER A 15 5.08 6.83 5.73
CA SER A 15 6.02 7.94 5.69
C SER A 15 5.58 8.99 4.65
N HIS A 16 5.99 10.23 4.86
CA HIS A 16 5.90 11.26 3.85
C HIS A 16 7.16 11.23 2.96
N ARG A 17 6.95 11.14 1.66
CA ARG A 17 8.00 11.14 0.63
C ARG A 17 7.64 12.19 -0.42
N PRO A 18 8.22 13.40 -0.35
CA PRO A 18 7.95 14.46 -1.31
C PRO A 18 8.26 14.02 -2.74
N ALA A 19 7.40 14.39 -3.70
CA ALA A 19 7.61 14.10 -5.12
C ALA A 19 8.49 15.16 -5.82
N ASP A 20 9.40 15.78 -5.08
CA ASP A 20 10.27 16.87 -5.53
C ASP A 20 11.67 16.40 -5.96
N GLY A 21 11.91 15.09 -5.95
CA GLY A 21 13.20 14.50 -6.33
C GLY A 21 14.30 14.58 -5.28
N THR A 22 14.04 15.09 -4.08
CA THR A 22 15.03 15.16 -2.99
C THR A 22 15.40 13.79 -2.44
N GLY A 23 14.52 12.80 -2.56
CA GLY A 23 14.68 11.48 -1.94
C GLY A 23 14.38 11.46 -0.45
N ASP A 24 13.76 12.50 0.06
CA ASP A 24 13.39 12.62 1.47
C ASP A 24 12.41 11.55 1.90
N VAL A 25 12.60 11.05 3.14
CA VAL A 25 11.65 10.15 3.82
C VAL A 25 11.47 10.64 5.24
N TYR A 26 10.24 10.98 5.59
CA TYR A 26 9.89 11.44 6.94
C TYR A 26 8.78 10.57 7.53
N PHE A 27 9.03 9.97 8.67
CA PHE A 27 8.01 9.28 9.48
C PHE A 27 7.24 10.33 10.29
N HIS A 28 6.43 11.11 9.61
CA HIS A 28 5.84 12.36 10.10
C HIS A 28 4.73 12.13 11.15
N LEU A 29 4.09 10.95 11.15
CA LEU A 29 3.06 10.58 12.12
C LEU A 29 3.60 9.94 13.40
N ASP A 30 4.88 9.62 13.47
CA ASP A 30 5.47 8.97 14.64
C ASP A 30 5.27 9.75 15.95
N PRO A 31 5.39 11.08 15.99
CA PRO A 31 5.11 11.84 17.22
C PRO A 31 3.66 11.69 17.70
N LEU A 32 2.70 11.59 16.77
CA LEU A 32 1.31 11.36 17.10
C LEU A 32 1.11 9.94 17.64
N TRP A 33 1.58 8.93 16.89
CA TRP A 33 1.40 7.54 17.27
C TRP A 33 2.15 7.12 18.51
N SER A 34 3.24 7.79 18.82
CA SER A 34 3.99 7.58 20.09
C SER A 34 3.35 8.26 21.28
N ASN A 35 2.36 9.13 21.09
CA ASN A 35 1.69 9.82 22.18
C ASN A 35 0.98 8.83 23.11
N ALA A 36 1.15 9.03 24.44
CA ALA A 36 0.57 8.15 25.45
C ALA A 36 -0.96 8.08 25.42
N ASN A 37 -1.64 9.11 24.89
CA ASN A 37 -3.09 9.15 24.75
C ASN A 37 -3.62 8.44 23.51
N ILE A 38 -2.76 7.98 22.61
CA ILE A 38 -3.12 7.18 21.44
C ILE A 38 -2.97 5.70 21.78
N ASP A 39 -4.01 4.93 21.64
CA ASP A 39 -4.03 3.50 21.98
C ASP A 39 -3.67 2.58 20.83
N PHE A 40 -3.87 3.01 19.57
CA PHE A 40 -3.62 2.20 18.37
C PHE A 40 -3.33 3.06 17.13
N VAL A 41 -2.63 2.47 16.17
CA VAL A 41 -2.46 3.01 14.82
C VAL A 41 -3.67 2.59 14.00
N GLY A 42 -4.41 3.57 13.47
CA GLY A 42 -5.51 3.33 12.53
C GLY A 42 -5.02 3.46 11.10
N ILE A 43 -5.48 2.60 10.21
CA ILE A 43 -5.19 2.66 8.77
C ILE A 43 -6.48 2.44 8.01
N ASP A 44 -6.79 3.33 7.06
CA ASP A 44 -7.83 3.14 6.07
C ASP A 44 -7.20 2.39 4.90
N ASN A 45 -7.50 1.08 4.81
CA ASN A 45 -6.77 0.16 3.96
C ASN A 45 -7.52 -0.16 2.67
N TYR A 46 -7.02 0.38 1.57
CA TYR A 46 -7.47 0.12 0.21
C TYR A 46 -6.32 -0.32 -0.70
N MET A 47 -5.35 -1.04 -0.18
CA MET A 47 -4.19 -1.53 -0.93
C MET A 47 -4.60 -2.62 -1.93
N PRO A 48 -4.03 -2.62 -3.16
CA PRO A 48 -4.38 -3.60 -4.19
C PRO A 48 -4.05 -5.04 -3.77
N LEU A 49 -4.95 -5.98 -4.07
CA LEU A 49 -4.75 -7.42 -3.84
C LEU A 49 -4.69 -8.22 -5.15
N ALA A 50 -4.83 -7.57 -6.31
CA ALA A 50 -4.77 -8.21 -7.62
C ALA A 50 -4.12 -7.27 -8.64
N ASP A 51 -3.66 -7.84 -9.74
CA ASP A 51 -3.20 -7.11 -10.93
C ASP A 51 -3.70 -7.83 -12.19
N TRP A 52 -5.01 -8.09 -12.22
CA TRP A 52 -5.66 -8.84 -13.26
C TRP A 52 -5.99 -7.97 -14.47
N ARG A 53 -5.92 -8.54 -15.67
CA ARG A 53 -6.36 -7.92 -16.93
C ARG A 53 -7.47 -8.74 -17.57
N ASP A 54 -8.13 -8.19 -18.58
CA ASP A 54 -9.12 -8.92 -19.35
C ASP A 54 -8.48 -10.11 -20.07
N GLY A 55 -9.20 -11.24 -20.06
CA GLY A 55 -8.68 -12.48 -20.61
C GLY A 55 -7.64 -13.17 -19.72
N PHE A 56 -6.78 -13.95 -20.35
CA PHE A 56 -5.77 -14.76 -19.67
C PHE A 56 -4.34 -14.54 -20.22
N ASP A 57 -4.18 -13.56 -21.09
CA ASP A 57 -2.87 -13.24 -21.67
C ASP A 57 -2.21 -12.08 -20.93
N HIS A 58 -2.00 -12.25 -19.61
CA HIS A 58 -1.35 -11.30 -18.73
C HIS A 58 -0.49 -12.01 -17.68
N LEU A 59 0.33 -11.27 -16.93
CA LEU A 59 1.38 -11.84 -16.08
C LEU A 59 0.84 -12.84 -15.04
N ASP A 60 -0.22 -12.50 -14.32
CA ASP A 60 -0.70 -13.34 -13.23
C ASP A 60 -1.39 -14.62 -13.74
N ALA A 61 -2.15 -14.52 -14.83
CA ALA A 61 -2.72 -15.70 -15.48
C ALA A 61 -1.63 -16.61 -16.06
N ARG A 62 -0.61 -16.04 -16.70
CA ARG A 62 0.57 -16.81 -17.20
C ARG A 62 1.36 -17.44 -16.06
N ALA A 63 1.33 -16.86 -14.86
CA ALA A 63 1.91 -17.45 -13.65
C ALA A 63 1.06 -18.57 -13.05
N GLY A 64 -0.10 -18.89 -13.66
CA GLY A 64 -0.94 -19.99 -13.25
C GLY A 64 -2.07 -19.62 -12.28
N VAL A 65 -2.32 -18.33 -12.05
CA VAL A 65 -3.47 -17.88 -11.25
C VAL A 65 -4.75 -18.15 -12.05
N PRO A 66 -5.73 -18.87 -11.49
CA PRO A 66 -6.90 -19.31 -12.24
C PRO A 66 -7.97 -18.22 -12.41
N SER A 67 -8.01 -17.23 -11.52
CA SER A 67 -9.06 -16.21 -11.48
C SER A 67 -8.65 -15.02 -10.60
N PRO A 68 -9.14 -13.79 -10.89
CA PRO A 68 -8.96 -12.65 -9.99
C PRO A 68 -9.64 -12.84 -8.62
N TYR A 69 -10.57 -13.80 -8.53
CA TYR A 69 -11.32 -14.10 -7.30
C TYR A 69 -10.76 -15.31 -6.54
N ASP A 70 -9.65 -15.88 -6.98
CA ASP A 70 -9.04 -17.02 -6.29
C ASP A 70 -8.60 -16.61 -4.88
N PRO A 71 -9.11 -17.27 -3.82
CA PRO A 71 -8.80 -16.89 -2.45
C PRO A 71 -7.31 -17.03 -2.10
N ALA A 72 -6.59 -18.00 -2.69
CA ALA A 72 -5.17 -18.19 -2.43
C ALA A 72 -4.35 -17.06 -3.06
N TYR A 73 -4.72 -16.62 -4.26
CA TYR A 73 -4.14 -15.47 -4.93
C TYR A 73 -4.32 -14.18 -4.12
N LEU A 74 -5.57 -13.87 -3.73
CA LEU A 74 -5.86 -12.66 -2.96
C LEU A 74 -5.18 -12.68 -1.58
N THR A 75 -5.22 -13.83 -0.88
CA THR A 75 -4.56 -13.99 0.42
C THR A 75 -3.04 -13.88 0.29
N GLY A 76 -2.47 -14.47 -0.76
CA GLY A 76 -1.03 -14.35 -1.05
C GLY A 76 -0.61 -12.90 -1.23
N ASN A 77 -1.41 -12.11 -1.92
CA ASN A 77 -1.13 -10.70 -2.19
C ASN A 77 -1.37 -9.73 -1.01
N VAL A 78 -1.80 -10.21 0.14
CA VAL A 78 -1.83 -9.38 1.37
C VAL A 78 -0.43 -8.92 1.78
N ALA A 79 0.58 -9.77 1.57
CA ALA A 79 1.99 -9.46 1.87
C ALA A 79 2.89 -9.79 0.66
N ALA A 80 2.42 -9.50 -0.54
CA ALA A 80 3.11 -9.66 -1.80
C ALA A 80 2.49 -8.74 -2.88
N GLY A 81 3.03 -8.79 -4.09
CA GLY A 81 2.49 -8.10 -5.26
C GLY A 81 2.70 -6.59 -5.24
N GLU A 82 1.76 -5.85 -5.83
CA GLU A 82 1.86 -4.38 -5.92
C GLU A 82 1.95 -3.76 -4.53
N LEU A 83 2.84 -2.78 -4.36
CA LEU A 83 3.19 -2.06 -3.13
C LEU A 83 3.92 -2.90 -2.07
N PHE A 84 4.23 -4.17 -2.36
CA PHE A 84 5.12 -4.99 -1.55
C PHE A 84 6.37 -5.38 -2.33
N ASP A 85 6.21 -6.11 -3.43
CA ASP A 85 7.35 -6.57 -4.24
C ASP A 85 7.72 -5.57 -5.32
N TRP A 86 6.72 -4.91 -5.89
CA TRP A 86 6.84 -4.05 -7.05
C TRP A 86 5.78 -2.94 -7.07
N TYR A 87 5.97 -1.99 -7.98
CA TYR A 87 5.06 -0.89 -8.28
C TYR A 87 5.12 -0.54 -9.77
N TYR A 88 4.22 0.33 -10.22
CA TYR A 88 4.25 0.91 -11.55
C TYR A 88 4.73 2.35 -11.50
N PRO A 89 5.91 2.67 -12.06
CA PRO A 89 6.42 4.04 -12.09
C PRO A 89 5.53 5.02 -12.86
N THR A 90 4.90 4.54 -13.93
CA THR A 90 4.03 5.36 -14.81
C THR A 90 2.77 4.58 -15.19
N SER A 91 1.76 5.31 -15.73
CA SER A 91 0.57 4.69 -16.31
C SER A 91 0.90 3.78 -17.49
N ALA A 92 1.88 4.14 -18.31
CA ALA A 92 2.33 3.31 -19.43
C ALA A 92 2.94 1.98 -18.96
N ASP A 93 3.69 2.01 -17.85
CA ASP A 93 4.21 0.78 -17.23
C ASP A 93 3.08 -0.11 -16.71
N ARG A 94 2.04 0.48 -16.14
CA ARG A 94 0.84 -0.24 -15.71
C ARG A 94 0.12 -0.87 -16.90
N ASP A 95 -0.04 -0.15 -17.99
CA ASP A 95 -0.66 -0.67 -19.21
C ASP A 95 0.11 -1.87 -19.77
N ALA A 96 1.42 -1.78 -19.76
CA ALA A 96 2.32 -2.83 -20.24
C ALA A 96 2.60 -3.95 -19.22
N GLN A 97 2.10 -3.84 -17.98
CA GLN A 97 2.51 -4.66 -16.83
C GLN A 97 4.04 -4.70 -16.62
N ALA A 98 4.72 -3.58 -16.87
CA ALA A 98 6.15 -3.42 -16.64
C ALA A 98 6.42 -3.10 -15.16
N ARG A 99 6.43 -4.12 -14.32
CA ARG A 99 6.58 -4.03 -12.86
C ARG A 99 8.02 -3.65 -12.48
N ALA A 100 8.18 -2.57 -11.69
CA ALA A 100 9.45 -2.17 -11.12
C ALA A 100 9.58 -2.68 -9.67
N PRO A 101 10.70 -3.29 -9.27
CA PRO A 101 10.86 -3.83 -7.92
C PRO A 101 10.94 -2.71 -6.88
N ILE A 102 10.37 -2.92 -5.71
CA ILE A 102 10.54 -2.04 -4.55
C ILE A 102 11.73 -2.56 -3.74
N ALA A 103 12.84 -1.85 -3.82
CA ALA A 103 14.08 -2.20 -3.12
C ALA A 103 14.78 -0.97 -2.54
N ASP A 104 15.22 -1.08 -1.31
CA ASP A 104 16.18 -0.15 -0.71
C ASP A 104 17.58 -0.72 -0.88
N THR A 105 18.31 -0.22 -1.86
CA THR A 105 19.67 -0.67 -2.16
C THR A 105 20.72 -0.02 -1.25
N ALA A 106 20.35 1.08 -0.57
CA ALA A 106 21.27 1.83 0.27
C ALA A 106 21.41 1.24 1.67
N TYR A 107 20.30 0.75 2.25
CA TYR A 107 20.29 0.29 3.65
C TYR A 107 19.64 -1.09 3.82
N GLY A 108 19.08 -1.68 2.76
CA GLY A 108 18.38 -2.98 2.84
C GLY A 108 17.06 -2.94 3.62
N GLU A 109 16.56 -1.74 3.92
CA GLU A 109 15.31 -1.54 4.67
C GLU A 109 14.14 -1.39 3.69
N HIS A 110 13.86 -2.43 2.91
CA HIS A 110 12.84 -2.41 1.83
C HIS A 110 11.46 -1.98 2.33
N TRP A 111 11.12 -2.32 3.59
CA TRP A 111 9.88 -1.98 4.24
C TRP A 111 9.59 -0.47 4.28
N VAL A 112 10.62 0.38 4.25
CA VAL A 112 10.48 1.85 4.22
C VAL A 112 9.73 2.33 2.97
N PHE A 113 9.83 1.58 1.87
CA PHE A 113 9.22 1.92 0.58
C PHE A 113 8.02 1.03 0.23
N ARG A 114 7.76 0.00 1.02
CA ARG A 114 6.70 -1.00 0.81
C ARG A 114 5.48 -0.67 1.64
N LEU A 115 4.47 -0.04 1.04
CA LEU A 115 3.24 0.33 1.77
C LEU A 115 2.49 -0.90 2.32
N LYS A 116 2.59 -2.06 1.70
CA LYS A 116 2.00 -3.30 2.21
C LYS A 116 2.84 -4.00 3.27
N ASP A 117 4.09 -3.62 3.48
CA ASP A 117 4.93 -4.25 4.51
C ASP A 117 4.66 -3.65 5.90
N LEU A 118 3.39 -3.77 6.31
CA LEU A 118 2.93 -3.34 7.63
C LEU A 118 3.71 -3.97 8.77
N ARG A 119 4.14 -5.23 8.59
CA ARG A 119 4.91 -5.95 9.59
C ARG A 119 6.32 -5.37 9.73
N GLY A 120 6.99 -5.11 8.61
CA GLY A 120 8.29 -4.47 8.61
C GLY A 120 8.23 -3.06 9.21
N TRP A 121 7.26 -2.25 8.78
CA TRP A 121 7.04 -0.92 9.34
C TRP A 121 6.78 -0.97 10.86
N TRP A 122 5.91 -1.84 11.32
CA TRP A 122 5.53 -1.95 12.73
C TRP A 122 6.65 -2.45 13.65
N ALA A 123 7.49 -3.36 13.14
CA ALA A 123 8.49 -4.07 13.95
C ALA A 123 9.85 -3.39 14.01
N ASN A 124 10.12 -2.38 13.18
CA ASN A 124 11.42 -1.75 13.09
C ASN A 124 11.44 -0.32 13.68
N PRO A 125 12.58 0.16 14.15
CA PRO A 125 12.76 1.55 14.53
C PRO A 125 12.75 2.45 13.28
N HIS A 126 12.01 3.54 13.33
CA HIS A 126 11.92 4.49 12.21
C HIS A 126 13.05 5.52 12.28
N ARG A 127 13.58 5.89 11.12
CA ARG A 127 14.65 6.87 10.98
C ARG A 127 14.38 7.74 9.77
N HIS A 128 14.32 9.05 9.96
CA HIS A 128 14.21 9.98 8.83
C HIS A 128 15.39 9.83 7.87
N ARG A 129 15.15 10.18 6.61
CA ARG A 129 16.16 10.15 5.54
C ARG A 129 16.11 11.45 4.73
N PRO A 130 16.54 12.60 5.28
CA PRO A 130 16.66 13.82 4.48
C PRO A 130 17.71 13.62 3.39
N GLY A 131 17.36 13.99 2.15
CA GLY A 131 18.20 13.74 0.97
C GLY A 131 18.49 12.26 0.73
N GLY A 132 17.60 11.37 1.15
CA GLY A 132 17.79 9.91 1.05
C GLY A 132 18.76 9.34 2.10
N VAL A 133 19.38 10.17 2.95
CA VAL A 133 20.39 9.74 3.92
C VAL A 133 19.74 9.39 5.26
N ARG A 134 19.86 8.12 5.67
CA ARG A 134 19.30 7.63 6.93
C ARG A 134 19.98 8.27 8.15
N GLN A 135 19.22 8.93 8.99
CA GLN A 135 19.71 9.51 10.23
C GLN A 135 20.10 8.43 11.25
N ALA A 136 21.12 8.73 12.07
CA ALA A 136 21.52 7.85 13.16
C ALA A 136 20.46 7.79 14.28
N GLN A 137 19.77 8.91 14.53
CA GLN A 137 18.72 9.04 15.53
C GLN A 137 17.43 8.38 15.03
N ALA A 138 16.84 7.50 15.85
CA ALA A 138 15.48 7.02 15.64
C ALA A 138 14.45 8.11 15.99
N THR A 139 13.26 8.00 15.38
CA THR A 139 12.11 8.83 15.76
C THR A 139 11.55 8.42 17.13
N ALA A 140 10.42 9.01 17.50
CA ALA A 140 9.72 8.64 18.75
C ALA A 140 8.98 7.30 18.65
N TRP A 141 8.90 6.67 17.47
CA TRP A 141 8.24 5.38 17.29
C TRP A 141 8.91 4.28 18.12
N VAL A 142 8.08 3.54 18.84
CA VAL A 142 8.51 2.35 19.57
C VAL A 142 8.07 1.12 18.79
N PRO A 143 8.98 0.32 18.25
CA PRO A 143 8.64 -0.90 17.52
C PRO A 143 7.68 -1.79 18.31
N GLN A 144 6.60 -2.22 17.65
CA GLN A 144 5.54 -3.05 18.23
C GLN A 144 4.81 -2.41 19.43
N GLY A 145 5.02 -1.13 19.70
CA GLY A 145 4.48 -0.44 20.88
C GLY A 145 2.97 -0.20 20.85
N LYS A 146 2.37 -0.21 19.68
CA LYS A 146 0.92 0.00 19.48
C LYS A 146 0.35 -1.04 18.52
N PRO A 147 -0.86 -1.55 18.76
CA PRO A 147 -1.54 -2.41 17.77
C PRO A 147 -1.93 -1.60 16.54
N VAL A 148 -1.84 -2.23 15.37
CA VAL A 148 -2.37 -1.70 14.11
C VAL A 148 -3.79 -2.21 13.90
N ARG A 149 -4.69 -1.34 13.45
CA ARG A 149 -6.08 -1.65 13.13
C ARG A 149 -6.46 -1.05 11.81
N PHE A 150 -7.10 -1.83 10.96
CA PHE A 150 -7.81 -1.28 9.81
C PHE A 150 -9.14 -0.70 10.30
N ILE A 151 -9.30 0.59 10.12
CA ILE A 151 -10.53 1.31 10.49
C ILE A 151 -11.48 1.29 9.31
N GLU A 152 -10.94 1.37 8.12
CA GLU A 152 -11.63 1.12 6.86
C GLU A 152 -10.91 0.02 6.10
N VAL A 153 -11.69 -0.81 5.40
CA VAL A 153 -11.19 -1.82 4.47
C VAL A 153 -12.28 -2.15 3.46
N GLY A 154 -11.92 -2.20 2.21
CA GLY A 154 -12.90 -2.50 1.17
C GLY A 154 -12.33 -2.40 -0.23
N CYS A 155 -13.24 -2.58 -1.18
CA CYS A 155 -13.01 -2.33 -2.60
C CYS A 155 -14.37 -2.04 -3.26
N PRO A 156 -14.39 -1.41 -4.45
CA PRO A 156 -15.64 -1.26 -5.19
C PRO A 156 -16.20 -2.63 -5.57
N ALA A 157 -17.54 -2.77 -5.45
CA ALA A 157 -18.26 -3.99 -5.82
C ALA A 157 -18.43 -4.10 -7.34
N VAL A 158 -17.32 -4.23 -8.04
CA VAL A 158 -17.23 -4.32 -9.50
C VAL A 158 -16.21 -5.38 -9.89
N ASP A 159 -16.31 -5.87 -11.14
CA ASP A 159 -15.34 -6.83 -11.66
C ASP A 159 -13.91 -6.32 -11.52
N LYS A 160 -13.01 -7.14 -11.01
CA LYS A 160 -11.61 -6.78 -10.74
C LYS A 160 -11.40 -5.61 -9.75
N GLY A 161 -12.38 -5.31 -8.89
CA GLY A 161 -12.28 -4.20 -7.92
C GLY A 161 -11.06 -4.28 -7.02
N MET A 162 -10.49 -5.47 -6.80
CA MET A 162 -9.29 -5.69 -6.00
C MET A 162 -7.98 -5.23 -6.68
N ASN A 163 -8.01 -4.86 -7.97
CA ASN A 163 -6.86 -4.25 -8.64
C ASN A 163 -6.58 -2.84 -8.11
N GLN A 164 -7.63 -2.09 -7.84
CA GLN A 164 -7.56 -0.70 -7.36
C GLN A 164 -8.67 -0.44 -6.33
N PRO A 165 -8.56 -0.97 -5.12
CA PRO A 165 -9.62 -0.90 -4.11
C PRO A 165 -9.98 0.53 -3.70
N ASN A 166 -9.05 1.48 -3.83
CA ASN A 166 -9.25 2.89 -3.46
C ASN A 166 -9.92 3.71 -4.56
N VAL A 167 -10.37 3.12 -5.65
CA VAL A 167 -10.93 3.85 -6.77
C VAL A 167 -12.45 3.83 -6.74
N PHE A 168 -13.06 5.00 -6.85
CA PHE A 168 -14.51 5.14 -6.97
C PHE A 168 -14.93 4.95 -8.44
N VAL A 169 -15.84 3.99 -8.68
CA VAL A 169 -16.45 3.76 -9.99
C VAL A 169 -17.57 4.77 -10.24
N ASP A 170 -17.26 6.02 -10.07
CA ASP A 170 -18.12 7.18 -10.30
C ASP A 170 -17.53 7.97 -11.47
N PRO A 171 -18.32 8.34 -12.50
CA PRO A 171 -17.83 9.18 -13.60
C PRO A 171 -17.32 10.56 -13.13
N LYS A 172 -17.56 10.93 -11.89
CA LYS A 172 -17.03 12.15 -11.27
C LYS A 172 -15.67 11.98 -10.62
N SER A 173 -15.25 10.74 -10.37
CA SER A 173 -13.94 10.47 -9.78
C SER A 173 -12.85 10.57 -10.84
N SER A 174 -11.89 11.47 -10.60
CA SER A 174 -10.68 11.58 -11.43
C SER A 174 -9.75 10.35 -11.31
N GLU A 175 -10.02 9.46 -10.38
CA GLU A 175 -9.20 8.28 -10.07
C GLU A 175 -9.75 6.99 -10.70
N SER A 176 -10.87 7.06 -11.41
CA SER A 176 -11.46 5.92 -12.10
C SER A 176 -10.70 5.59 -13.38
N PHE A 177 -9.83 4.61 -13.33
CA PHE A 177 -9.04 4.17 -14.48
C PHE A 177 -9.60 2.87 -15.09
N LEU A 178 -10.32 3.00 -16.21
CA LEU A 178 -10.58 1.87 -17.10
C LEU A 178 -9.30 1.59 -17.91
N PRO A 179 -8.94 0.35 -18.21
CA PRO A 179 -9.71 -0.90 -18.10
C PRO A 179 -9.37 -1.80 -16.90
N TYR A 180 -8.70 -1.28 -15.86
CA TYR A 180 -8.15 -2.10 -14.78
C TYR A 180 -9.18 -2.70 -13.84
N TYR A 181 -10.41 -2.27 -13.92
CA TYR A 181 -11.57 -2.87 -13.28
C TYR A 181 -12.83 -2.61 -14.12
N SER A 182 -13.84 -3.33 -13.81
CA SER A 182 -15.19 -3.32 -14.32
C SER A 182 -15.44 -2.45 -15.54
N ASN A 183 -15.56 -2.96 -16.66
CA ASN A 183 -16.22 -2.32 -17.83
C ASN A 183 -17.71 -1.98 -17.55
N GLY A 184 -18.01 -1.38 -16.38
CA GLY A 184 -19.34 -1.09 -15.90
C GLY A 184 -20.12 -2.30 -15.36
N ARG A 185 -19.50 -3.47 -15.25
CA ARG A 185 -20.14 -4.65 -14.64
C ARG A 185 -19.93 -4.65 -13.14
N ARG A 186 -20.98 -4.90 -12.39
CA ARG A 186 -20.91 -5.14 -10.95
C ARG A 186 -20.62 -6.62 -10.70
N ASP A 187 -19.84 -6.90 -9.65
CA ASP A 187 -19.76 -8.25 -9.11
C ASP A 187 -21.15 -8.64 -8.56
N LEU A 188 -21.60 -9.81 -8.93
CA LEU A 188 -22.88 -10.35 -8.51
C LEU A 188 -22.67 -11.30 -7.33
#